data_a6093f706cb4daeeed540883ac8cb01f
#
_entry.id   a6093f706cb4daeeed540883ac8cb01f
#
_cell.length_a   1.000
_cell.length_b   1.000
_cell.length_c   1.000
_cell.angle_alpha   90.00
_cell.angle_beta   90.00
_cell.angle_gamma   90.00
#
_symmetry.space_group_name_H-M   'P 1'
#
loop_
_entity.id
_entity.type
_entity.pdbx_description
1 polymer ?
#
loop_
_entity_poly.entity_id
_entity_poly.type
_entity_poly.pdbx_seq_one_letter_code
_entity_poly.pdbx_strand_id
1 'polypeptide(L)'
;MESEKKEQKNKLMMIMMIVMAVILLAGTIAVVMILKSPGGNEAEEGPSIDEVLEASVDMPEMTTNLASDDFIRISFKIQTDSADAMEEMTKRDFQAKNIIIKKLSEMTADDLKGEAGKEKLTEMLKSELNSIMKGGEVEAVYITSYIIQ
;
A
#
# COMPACT_ATOMS: atom_id res chain seq x y z
N MET A 1 -19.04 -35.29 63.24
CA MET A 1 -18.68 -33.86 62.98
C MET A 1 -17.25 -33.70 62.40
N GLU A 2 -16.26 -34.46 62.77
CA GLU A 2 -14.89 -34.34 62.15
C GLU A 2 -14.77 -34.95 60.76
N SER A 3 -15.52 -36.03 60.49
CA SER A 3 -15.50 -36.67 59.14
C SER A 3 -16.10 -35.82 58.06
N GLU A 4 -17.19 -35.10 58.32
CA GLU A 4 -17.84 -34.21 57.33
C GLU A 4 -16.99 -32.99 56.99
N LYS A 5 -16.29 -32.45 57.99
CA LYS A 5 -15.37 -31.31 57.78
C LYS A 5 -14.14 -31.69 56.91
N LYS A 6 -13.71 -32.95 57.03
CA LYS A 6 -12.60 -33.49 56.25
C LYS A 6 -13.00 -33.76 54.79
N GLU A 7 -14.22 -34.25 54.53
CA GLU A 7 -14.78 -34.45 53.21
C GLU A 7 -15.02 -33.13 52.48
N GLN A 8 -15.55 -32.13 53.17
CA GLN A 8 -15.73 -30.78 52.60
C GLN A 8 -14.40 -30.14 52.21
N LYS A 9 -13.37 -30.28 53.05
CA LYS A 9 -12.03 -29.74 52.80
C LYS A 9 -11.38 -30.43 51.61
N ASN A 10 -11.57 -31.74 51.46
CA ASN A 10 -11.05 -32.49 50.33
C ASN A 10 -11.78 -32.13 49.00
N LYS A 11 -13.11 -31.96 49.05
CA LYS A 11 -13.90 -31.50 47.90
C LYS A 11 -13.49 -30.07 47.47
N LEU A 12 -13.32 -29.18 48.45
CA LEU A 12 -12.86 -27.81 48.16
C LEU A 12 -11.45 -27.78 47.54
N MET A 13 -10.54 -28.61 48.06
CA MET A 13 -9.18 -28.73 47.56
C MET A 13 -9.15 -29.36 46.14
N MET A 14 -10.02 -30.31 45.86
CA MET A 14 -10.17 -30.90 44.52
C MET A 14 -10.74 -29.89 43.54
N ILE A 15 -11.71 -29.09 43.91
CA ILE A 15 -12.26 -28.01 43.08
C ILE A 15 -11.20 -26.96 42.81
N MET A 16 -10.40 -26.54 43.79
CA MET A 16 -9.29 -25.60 43.59
C MET A 16 -8.23 -26.16 42.62
N MET A 17 -7.88 -27.46 42.72
CA MET A 17 -6.95 -28.08 41.78
C MET A 17 -7.50 -28.13 40.36
N ILE A 18 -8.78 -28.41 40.17
CA ILE A 18 -9.42 -28.42 38.84
C ILE A 18 -9.44 -27.02 38.25
N VAL A 19 -9.82 -26.01 39.02
CA VAL A 19 -9.82 -24.59 38.61
C VAL A 19 -8.40 -24.16 38.18
N MET A 20 -7.41 -24.51 38.98
CA MET A 20 -6.01 -24.18 38.67
C MET A 20 -5.50 -24.88 37.40
N ALA A 21 -5.90 -26.14 37.19
CA ALA A 21 -5.57 -26.87 35.95
C ALA A 21 -6.25 -26.26 34.74
N VAL A 22 -7.52 -25.80 34.86
CA VAL A 22 -8.22 -25.13 33.74
C VAL A 22 -7.58 -23.79 33.41
N ILE A 23 -7.15 -23.01 34.41
CA ILE A 23 -6.45 -21.72 34.20
C ILE A 23 -5.10 -21.95 33.50
N LEU A 24 -4.34 -22.99 33.92
CA LEU A 24 -3.08 -23.35 33.27
C LEU A 24 -3.28 -23.83 31.83
N LEU A 25 -4.34 -24.61 31.56
CA LEU A 25 -4.67 -25.05 30.20
C LEU A 25 -5.10 -23.86 29.32
N ALA A 26 -5.94 -22.99 29.83
CA ALA A 26 -6.36 -21.77 29.12
C ALA A 26 -5.15 -20.85 28.83
N GLY A 27 -4.25 -20.70 29.82
CA GLY A 27 -3.01 -19.94 29.66
C GLY A 27 -2.08 -20.51 28.59
N THR A 28 -1.91 -21.85 28.57
CA THR A 28 -1.07 -22.52 27.56
C THR A 28 -1.68 -22.42 26.16
N ILE A 29 -3.00 -22.52 26.03
CA ILE A 29 -3.70 -22.34 24.74
C ILE A 29 -3.54 -20.90 24.24
N ALA A 30 -3.68 -19.92 25.13
CA ALA A 30 -3.47 -18.51 24.79
C ALA A 30 -2.03 -18.23 24.35
N VAL A 31 -1.04 -18.76 25.04
CA VAL A 31 0.38 -18.63 24.68
C VAL A 31 0.68 -19.35 23.35
N VAL A 32 0.13 -20.54 23.12
CA VAL A 32 0.30 -21.27 21.86
C VAL A 32 -0.41 -20.54 20.71
N MET A 33 -1.58 -19.92 20.94
CA MET A 33 -2.25 -19.08 19.94
C MET A 33 -1.42 -17.83 19.63
N ILE A 34 -0.81 -17.18 20.62
CA ILE A 34 0.06 -16.02 20.41
C ILE A 34 1.36 -16.43 19.69
N LEU A 35 1.94 -17.59 20.01
CA LEU A 35 3.15 -18.09 19.37
C LEU A 35 2.91 -18.75 18.00
N LYS A 36 1.71 -19.25 17.73
CA LYS A 36 1.28 -19.80 16.43
C LYS A 36 0.50 -18.80 15.58
N SER A 37 0.05 -17.69 16.13
CA SER A 37 -0.34 -16.55 15.30
C SER A 37 0.93 -16.12 14.58
N PRO A 38 0.96 -16.10 13.26
CA PRO A 38 1.97 -15.39 12.50
C PRO A 38 1.66 -13.88 12.59
N GLY A 39 1.72 -13.33 13.79
CA GLY A 39 1.32 -12.00 14.19
C GLY A 39 2.27 -11.50 15.26
N GLY A 40 3.57 -11.58 15.01
CA GLY A 40 4.50 -10.60 15.51
C GLY A 40 4.19 -9.32 14.75
N ASN A 41 3.85 -8.22 15.46
CA ASN A 41 3.80 -6.86 14.96
C ASN A 41 3.97 -6.74 13.43
N GLU A 42 2.95 -7.09 12.67
CA GLU A 42 2.76 -6.49 11.38
C GLU A 42 2.31 -5.05 11.69
N ALA A 43 3.27 -4.15 11.89
CA ALA A 43 3.19 -2.90 11.19
C ALA A 43 2.75 -3.32 9.79
N GLU A 44 1.67 -2.77 9.24
CA GLU A 44 1.30 -2.94 7.85
C GLU A 44 2.55 -2.64 7.03
N GLU A 45 3.38 -3.67 6.80
CA GLU A 45 4.42 -3.60 5.79
C GLU A 45 3.61 -3.51 4.52
N GLY A 46 3.62 -2.32 3.92
CA GLY A 46 3.07 -2.12 2.59
C GLY A 46 3.63 -3.17 1.63
N PRO A 47 3.11 -3.26 0.41
CA PRO A 47 3.53 -4.28 -0.54
C PRO A 47 5.06 -4.32 -0.65
N SER A 48 5.62 -5.51 -0.77
CA SER A 48 7.06 -5.68 -0.96
C SER A 48 7.52 -4.97 -2.24
N ILE A 49 8.80 -4.63 -2.33
CA ILE A 49 9.32 -3.96 -3.53
C ILE A 49 9.11 -4.80 -4.81
N ASP A 50 9.13 -6.11 -4.70
CA ASP A 50 8.88 -7.00 -5.84
C ASP A 50 7.41 -6.92 -6.28
N GLU A 51 6.46 -6.90 -5.35
CA GLU A 51 5.04 -6.69 -5.64
C GLU A 51 4.77 -5.30 -6.25
N VAL A 52 5.42 -4.26 -5.73
CA VAL A 52 5.34 -2.91 -6.32
C VAL A 52 5.85 -2.89 -7.76
N LEU A 53 6.96 -3.59 -8.04
CA LEU A 53 7.52 -3.66 -9.40
C LEU A 53 6.59 -4.44 -10.35
N GLU A 54 6.02 -5.54 -9.90
CA GLU A 54 5.05 -6.33 -10.69
C GLU A 54 3.76 -5.57 -10.99
N ALA A 55 3.37 -4.64 -10.10
CA ALA A 55 2.21 -3.77 -10.27
C ALA A 55 2.55 -2.40 -10.88
N SER A 56 3.72 -2.22 -11.48
CA SER A 56 4.16 -0.92 -12.01
C SER A 56 4.39 -0.94 -13.52
N VAL A 57 4.08 0.19 -14.17
CA VAL A 57 4.31 0.43 -15.60
C VAL A 57 5.36 1.52 -15.77
N ASP A 58 6.37 1.27 -16.60
CA ASP A 58 7.31 2.29 -17.01
C ASP A 58 6.76 3.09 -18.20
N MET A 59 6.61 4.40 -18.01
CA MET A 59 6.30 5.33 -19.09
C MET A 59 7.62 5.85 -19.68
N PRO A 60 7.89 5.57 -20.95
CA PRO A 60 9.15 5.98 -21.58
C PRO A 60 9.28 7.50 -21.58
N GLU A 61 10.52 7.97 -21.72
CA GLU A 61 10.82 9.39 -21.83
C GLU A 61 10.04 10.03 -23.00
N MET A 62 9.36 11.11 -22.70
CA MET A 62 8.62 11.91 -23.66
C MET A 62 9.09 13.37 -23.62
N THR A 63 9.01 14.03 -24.76
CA THR A 63 9.31 15.46 -24.87
C THR A 63 8.08 16.18 -25.38
N THR A 64 7.69 17.27 -24.69
CA THR A 64 6.57 18.11 -25.10
C THR A 64 6.81 19.56 -24.69
N ASN A 65 6.01 20.48 -25.22
CA ASN A 65 6.03 21.89 -24.86
C ASN A 65 5.23 22.13 -23.58
N LEU A 66 5.70 23.06 -22.77
CA LEU A 66 4.93 23.68 -21.68
C LEU A 66 4.16 24.91 -22.19
N ALA A 67 3.23 25.40 -21.38
CA ALA A 67 2.51 26.64 -21.68
C ALA A 67 3.40 27.89 -21.71
N SER A 68 4.59 27.82 -21.14
CA SER A 68 5.62 28.88 -21.11
C SER A 68 6.60 28.86 -22.29
N ASP A 69 6.28 28.11 -23.34
CA ASP A 69 7.13 27.88 -24.54
C ASP A 69 8.45 27.12 -24.27
N ASP A 70 8.67 26.67 -23.03
CA ASP A 70 9.76 25.78 -22.67
C ASP A 70 9.47 24.33 -23.14
N PHE A 71 10.53 23.55 -23.35
CA PHE A 71 10.42 22.12 -23.59
C PHE A 71 10.69 21.35 -22.31
N ILE A 72 9.84 20.37 -22.05
CA ILE A 72 10.07 19.40 -20.97
C ILE A 72 10.37 18.04 -21.56
N ARG A 73 11.40 17.38 -21.00
CA ARG A 73 11.71 15.97 -21.21
C ARG A 73 11.50 15.27 -19.87
N ILE A 74 10.60 14.29 -19.85
CA ILE A 74 10.17 13.65 -18.62
C ILE A 74 9.82 12.19 -18.83
N SER A 75 10.08 11.36 -17.82
CA SER A 75 9.61 9.98 -17.75
C SER A 75 9.00 9.67 -16.40
N PHE A 76 8.12 8.67 -16.37
CA PHE A 76 7.40 8.28 -15.17
C PHE A 76 7.45 6.77 -14.96
N LYS A 77 7.27 6.37 -13.71
CA LYS A 77 6.83 5.03 -13.31
C LYS A 77 5.46 5.18 -12.66
N ILE A 78 4.48 4.41 -13.12
CA ILE A 78 3.11 4.42 -12.62
C ILE A 78 2.91 3.13 -11.84
N GLN A 79 2.69 3.24 -10.53
CA GLN A 79 2.35 2.13 -9.65
C GLN A 79 0.84 1.98 -9.61
N THR A 80 0.36 0.77 -9.78
CA THR A 80 -1.05 0.38 -9.63
C THR A 80 -1.22 -0.53 -8.41
N ASP A 81 -2.46 -0.77 -8.01
CA ASP A 81 -2.81 -1.61 -6.86
C ASP A 81 -2.66 -3.12 -7.10
N SER A 82 -2.49 -3.54 -8.37
CA SER A 82 -2.42 -4.95 -8.75
C SER A 82 -1.77 -5.18 -10.11
N ALA A 83 -1.33 -6.41 -10.36
CA ALA A 83 -0.83 -6.83 -11.67
C ALA A 83 -1.90 -6.71 -12.77
N ASP A 84 -3.18 -6.96 -12.47
CA ASP A 84 -4.28 -6.80 -13.41
C ASP A 84 -4.49 -5.33 -13.79
N ALA A 85 -4.40 -4.42 -12.83
CA ALA A 85 -4.45 -2.98 -13.08
C ALA A 85 -3.25 -2.49 -13.88
N MET A 86 -2.06 -3.03 -13.63
CA MET A 86 -0.85 -2.78 -14.43
C MET A 86 -1.05 -3.22 -15.89
N GLU A 87 -1.63 -4.40 -16.11
CA GLU A 87 -1.94 -4.87 -17.47
C GLU A 87 -2.96 -3.97 -18.16
N GLU A 88 -4.00 -3.50 -17.45
CA GLU A 88 -4.96 -2.53 -17.99
C GLU A 88 -4.26 -1.22 -18.35
N MET A 89 -3.42 -0.66 -17.46
CA MET A 89 -2.68 0.58 -17.72
C MET A 89 -1.75 0.43 -18.94
N THR A 90 -1.08 -0.71 -19.07
CA THR A 90 -0.24 -1.03 -20.23
C THR A 90 -1.03 -1.02 -21.54
N LYS A 91 -2.24 -1.59 -21.54
CA LYS A 91 -3.14 -1.54 -22.71
C LYS A 91 -3.64 -0.13 -23.03
N ARG A 92 -3.68 0.74 -22.01
CA ARG A 92 -4.08 2.15 -22.11
C ARG A 92 -2.90 3.12 -22.30
N ASP A 93 -1.71 2.63 -22.59
CA ASP A 93 -0.48 3.42 -22.71
C ASP A 93 -0.67 4.69 -23.55
N PHE A 94 -1.33 4.58 -24.72
CA PHE A 94 -1.60 5.72 -25.60
C PHE A 94 -2.56 6.75 -24.95
N GLN A 95 -3.52 6.31 -24.13
CA GLN A 95 -4.42 7.20 -23.40
C GLN A 95 -3.68 7.91 -22.27
N ALA A 96 -2.85 7.17 -21.53
CA ALA A 96 -2.01 7.73 -20.48
C ALA A 96 -1.04 8.78 -21.04
N LYS A 97 -0.35 8.50 -22.14
CA LYS A 97 0.53 9.46 -22.81
C LYS A 97 -0.21 10.71 -23.24
N ASN A 98 -1.39 10.56 -23.80
CA ASN A 98 -2.22 11.71 -24.20
C ASN A 98 -2.61 12.59 -23.01
N ILE A 99 -3.00 11.98 -21.89
CA ILE A 99 -3.31 12.71 -20.65
C ILE A 99 -2.08 13.48 -20.15
N ILE A 100 -0.93 12.82 -20.09
CA ILE A 100 0.33 13.44 -19.63
C ILE A 100 0.71 14.64 -20.51
N ILE A 101 0.69 14.47 -21.83
CA ILE A 101 1.01 15.55 -22.77
C ILE A 101 0.06 16.73 -22.60
N LYS A 102 -1.24 16.49 -22.50
CA LYS A 102 -2.23 17.56 -22.30
C LYS A 102 -1.97 18.32 -21.02
N LYS A 103 -1.74 17.62 -19.91
CA LYS A 103 -1.50 18.27 -18.60
C LYS A 103 -0.21 19.06 -18.59
N LEU A 104 0.87 18.53 -19.17
CA LEU A 104 2.13 19.28 -19.30
C LEU A 104 1.96 20.53 -20.17
N SER A 105 1.20 20.46 -21.26
CA SER A 105 0.93 21.61 -22.13
C SER A 105 0.10 22.72 -21.46
N GLU A 106 -0.61 22.43 -20.39
CA GLU A 106 -1.36 23.38 -19.59
C GLU A 106 -0.51 24.03 -18.47
N MET A 107 0.67 23.50 -18.17
CA MET A 107 1.55 23.94 -17.08
C MET A 107 2.72 24.79 -17.60
N THR A 108 3.14 25.75 -16.79
CA THR A 108 4.35 26.54 -17.03
C THR A 108 5.57 25.91 -16.36
N ALA A 109 6.78 26.30 -16.78
CA ALA A 109 8.02 25.89 -16.10
C ALA A 109 8.02 26.32 -14.62
N ASP A 110 7.38 27.45 -14.29
CA ASP A 110 7.25 27.94 -12.91
C ASP A 110 6.32 27.05 -12.07
N ASP A 111 5.24 26.51 -12.65
CA ASP A 111 4.34 25.58 -11.97
C ASP A 111 5.03 24.28 -11.54
N LEU A 112 6.09 23.91 -12.24
CA LEU A 112 6.85 22.68 -12.04
C LEU A 112 8.11 22.88 -11.17
N LYS A 113 8.33 24.09 -10.65
CA LYS A 113 9.50 24.38 -9.81
C LYS A 113 9.41 23.72 -8.44
N GLY A 114 10.55 23.16 -8.03
CA GLY A 114 10.73 22.60 -6.70
C GLY A 114 9.95 21.29 -6.49
N GLU A 115 9.88 20.89 -5.24
CA GLU A 115 9.18 19.67 -4.82
C GLU A 115 7.67 19.81 -4.97
N ALA A 116 7.12 20.91 -4.49
CA ALA A 116 5.67 21.18 -4.51
C ALA A 116 5.08 21.17 -5.94
N GLY A 117 5.81 21.67 -6.94
CA GLY A 117 5.36 21.66 -8.34
C GLY A 117 5.32 20.23 -8.90
N LYS A 118 6.32 19.41 -8.58
CA LYS A 118 6.39 18.01 -9.01
C LYS A 118 5.32 17.17 -8.31
N GLU A 119 5.10 17.37 -7.03
CA GLU A 119 4.05 16.71 -6.26
C GLU A 119 2.66 17.04 -6.83
N LYS A 120 2.39 18.32 -7.09
CA LYS A 120 1.14 18.75 -7.75
C LYS A 120 0.94 18.06 -9.09
N LEU A 121 1.99 17.91 -9.91
CA LEU A 121 1.93 17.21 -11.19
C LEU A 121 1.58 15.74 -10.99
N THR A 122 2.29 15.04 -10.10
CA THR A 122 2.08 13.60 -9.88
C THR A 122 0.70 13.30 -9.31
N GLU A 123 0.18 14.10 -8.37
CA GLU A 123 -1.18 13.95 -7.85
C GLU A 123 -2.25 14.22 -8.91
N MET A 124 -2.07 15.24 -9.73
CA MET A 124 -2.96 15.53 -10.84
C MET A 124 -2.98 14.38 -11.87
N LEU A 125 -1.81 13.86 -12.24
CA LEU A 125 -1.71 12.73 -13.16
C LEU A 125 -2.33 11.47 -12.56
N LYS A 126 -2.11 11.18 -11.27
CA LYS A 126 -2.76 10.07 -10.56
C LYS A 126 -4.29 10.15 -10.69
N SER A 127 -4.87 11.31 -10.41
CA SER A 127 -6.31 11.54 -10.51
C SER A 127 -6.85 11.33 -11.94
N GLU A 128 -6.17 11.90 -12.93
CA GLU A 128 -6.56 11.80 -14.34
C GLU A 128 -6.43 10.38 -14.89
N LEU A 129 -5.35 9.67 -14.53
CA LEU A 129 -5.14 8.28 -14.93
C LEU A 129 -6.20 7.36 -14.30
N ASN A 130 -6.54 7.58 -13.03
CA ASN A 130 -7.62 6.85 -12.37
C ASN A 130 -8.97 7.05 -13.06
N SER A 131 -9.22 8.20 -13.68
CA SER A 131 -10.48 8.45 -14.40
C SER A 131 -10.69 7.54 -15.60
N ILE A 132 -9.63 6.96 -16.17
CA ILE A 132 -9.71 6.04 -17.30
C ILE A 132 -9.61 4.57 -16.91
N MET A 133 -9.21 4.26 -15.67
CA MET A 133 -9.14 2.89 -15.15
C MET A 133 -10.54 2.32 -14.90
N LYS A 134 -10.68 1.01 -15.07
CA LYS A 134 -11.94 0.27 -14.84
C LYS A 134 -11.79 -0.89 -13.88
N GLY A 135 -10.60 -1.50 -13.82
CA GLY A 135 -10.27 -2.62 -12.96
C GLY A 135 -9.02 -2.29 -12.17
N GLY A 136 -9.18 -1.85 -10.90
CA GLY A 136 -8.10 -1.39 -10.05
C GLY A 136 -7.80 0.11 -10.17
N GLU A 137 -6.75 0.57 -9.52
CA GLU A 137 -6.42 1.99 -9.45
C GLU A 137 -4.91 2.26 -9.52
N VAL A 138 -4.57 3.48 -9.91
CA VAL A 138 -3.22 4.04 -9.82
C VAL A 138 -2.99 4.49 -8.37
N GLU A 139 -2.03 3.89 -7.70
CA GLU A 139 -1.66 4.24 -6.33
C GLU A 139 -0.67 5.40 -6.26
N ALA A 140 0.30 5.42 -7.18
CA ALA A 140 1.31 6.47 -7.21
C ALA A 140 1.85 6.71 -8.64
N VAL A 141 2.32 7.94 -8.86
CA VAL A 141 3.05 8.33 -10.07
C VAL A 141 4.40 8.88 -9.65
N TYR A 142 5.47 8.26 -10.12
CA TYR A 142 6.85 8.66 -9.82
C TYR A 142 7.50 9.30 -11.05
N ILE A 143 8.15 10.45 -10.87
CA ILE A 143 8.98 11.06 -11.92
C ILE A 143 10.36 10.40 -11.87
N THR A 144 10.76 9.73 -12.94
CA THR A 144 12.03 9.00 -13.03
C THR A 144 13.11 9.77 -13.81
N SER A 145 12.72 10.73 -14.65
CA SER A 145 13.60 11.68 -15.31
C SER A 145 12.87 13.01 -15.49
N TYR A 146 13.60 14.12 -15.40
CA TYR A 146 13.00 15.46 -15.46
C TYR A 146 14.02 16.50 -15.92
N ILE A 147 13.79 17.12 -17.08
CA ILE A 147 14.61 18.20 -17.64
C ILE A 147 13.67 19.23 -18.29
N ILE A 148 13.82 20.49 -17.97
CA ILE A 148 13.19 21.63 -18.65
C ILE A 148 14.29 22.42 -19.38
N GLN A 149 14.05 22.80 -20.61
CA GLN A 149 14.98 23.57 -21.48
C GLN A 149 14.26 24.73 -22.15
#